data_a2735569af5932ba6abffea9aa686c6a
#
_entry.id   a2735569af5932ba6abffea9aa686c6a
#
_cell.length_a   1.000
_cell.length_b   1.000
_cell.length_c   1.000
_cell.angle_alpha   90.00
_cell.angle_beta   90.00
_cell.angle_gamma   90.00
#
_symmetry.space_group_name_H-M   'P 1'
#
loop_
_entity.id
_entity.type
_entity.pdbx_description
1 polymer ?
#
loop_
_entity_poly.entity_id
_entity_poly.type
_entity_poly.pdbx_seq_one_letter_code
_entity_poly.pdbx_strand_id
1 'polypeptide(L)'
;MSEWAEKRDALVMGSTVYNEGESYYNRMIVAFPDGKNLYYDKRHCFRMGGENEHFTAGRRHLFFDFRGVRIATFICYDLRFPVWSRNTDNYDLAVYVANWPASRRKVWQLLLQARAIENQAFVAGVNCVGTDTAGLTYAGDSAVIDAKGNVVGACREYKEEIKIIGIDMEELRRFRNKFAVSEDRDVFEIKGIDGLEVE
;
A
#
# COMPACT_ATOMS: atom_id res chain seq x y z
N MET A 1 -0.97 6.89 16.68
CA MET A 1 -1.88 6.65 15.54
C MET A 1 -3.31 6.50 16.05
N SER A 2 -3.58 5.65 17.04
CA SER A 2 -4.94 5.38 17.56
C SER A 2 -5.69 6.62 18.04
N GLU A 3 -5.05 7.50 18.82
CA GLU A 3 -5.66 8.78 19.23
C GLU A 3 -6.08 9.67 18.05
N TRP A 4 -5.30 9.64 16.96
CA TRP A 4 -5.63 10.40 15.75
C TRP A 4 -6.78 9.76 14.99
N ALA A 5 -6.81 8.43 14.93
CA ALA A 5 -7.89 7.69 14.31
C ALA A 5 -9.23 7.97 15.00
N GLU A 6 -9.27 7.86 16.33
CA GLU A 6 -10.42 8.19 17.16
C GLU A 6 -10.85 9.66 17.02
N LYS A 7 -9.92 10.60 17.23
CA LYS A 7 -10.20 12.04 17.19
C LYS A 7 -10.70 12.54 15.84
N ARG A 8 -10.28 11.89 14.74
CA ARG A 8 -10.65 12.28 13.36
C ARG A 8 -11.72 11.41 12.75
N ASP A 9 -12.19 10.39 13.50
CA ASP A 9 -13.12 9.39 12.99
C ASP A 9 -12.67 8.82 11.63
N ALA A 10 -11.39 8.41 11.55
CA ALA A 10 -10.74 8.01 10.30
C ALA A 10 -9.74 6.86 10.53
N LEU A 11 -9.43 6.12 9.45
CA LEU A 11 -8.27 5.23 9.47
C LEU A 11 -6.97 6.05 9.47
N VAL A 12 -6.02 5.63 10.30
CA VAL A 12 -4.64 6.15 10.27
C VAL A 12 -3.70 4.99 9.98
N MET A 13 -2.96 5.07 8.88
CA MET A 13 -2.06 4.01 8.43
C MET A 13 -0.62 4.51 8.32
N GLY A 14 0.34 3.68 8.71
CA GLY A 14 1.76 3.98 8.59
C GLY A 14 2.60 2.78 8.99
N SER A 15 3.84 2.70 8.48
CA SER A 15 4.76 1.62 8.82
C SER A 15 5.82 2.06 9.84
N THR A 16 6.26 1.09 10.64
CA THR A 16 7.30 1.27 11.64
C THR A 16 8.11 -0.01 11.81
N VAL A 17 9.26 0.11 12.45
CA VAL A 17 9.98 -1.06 12.97
C VAL A 17 9.22 -1.60 14.18
N TYR A 18 8.91 -2.87 14.15
CA TYR A 18 8.22 -3.55 15.23
C TYR A 18 9.04 -4.76 15.71
N ASN A 19 9.26 -4.84 17.03
CA ASN A 19 9.92 -5.98 17.64
C ASN A 19 8.88 -6.94 18.24
N GLU A 20 9.00 -8.21 17.90
CA GLU A 20 8.18 -9.29 18.45
C GLU A 20 9.07 -10.46 18.86
N GLY A 21 9.40 -10.50 20.14
CA GLY A 21 10.37 -11.45 20.69
C GLY A 21 11.76 -11.23 20.12
N GLU A 22 12.30 -12.22 19.41
CA GLU A 22 13.62 -12.16 18.77
C GLU A 22 13.58 -11.63 17.33
N SER A 23 12.38 -11.36 16.80
CA SER A 23 12.17 -10.95 15.41
C SER A 23 11.85 -9.47 15.29
N TYR A 24 12.37 -8.84 14.23
CA TYR A 24 12.00 -7.48 13.85
C TYR A 24 11.21 -7.50 12.53
N TYR A 25 10.20 -6.67 12.44
CA TYR A 25 9.35 -6.53 11.27
C TYR A 25 9.28 -5.08 10.80
N ASN A 26 9.22 -4.89 9.50
CA ASN A 26 8.74 -3.64 8.92
C ASN A 26 7.21 -3.78 8.86
N ARG A 27 6.52 -3.24 9.88
CA ARG A 27 5.08 -3.46 10.11
C ARG A 27 4.27 -2.22 9.82
N MET A 28 3.27 -2.35 8.95
CA MET A 28 2.21 -1.36 8.83
C MET A 28 1.19 -1.57 9.94
N ILE A 29 0.83 -0.47 10.59
CA ILE A 29 -0.26 -0.41 11.55
C ILE A 29 -1.43 0.28 10.87
N VAL A 30 -2.61 -0.32 10.94
CA VAL A 30 -3.89 0.27 10.54
C VAL A 30 -4.69 0.52 11.81
N ALA A 31 -4.75 1.77 12.24
CA ALA A 31 -5.50 2.17 13.42
C ALA A 31 -6.91 2.64 13.03
N PHE A 32 -7.91 2.00 13.62
CA PHE A 32 -9.32 2.30 13.43
C PHE A 32 -9.83 3.31 14.47
N PRO A 33 -10.89 4.06 14.15
CA PRO A 33 -11.47 5.04 15.07
C PRO A 33 -12.10 4.43 16.33
N ASP A 34 -12.48 3.15 16.30
CA ASP A 34 -13.03 2.40 17.44
C ASP A 34 -11.95 1.78 18.36
N GLY A 35 -10.67 2.06 18.10
CA GLY A 35 -9.53 1.56 18.86
C GLY A 35 -8.97 0.22 18.36
N LYS A 36 -9.63 -0.45 17.41
CA LYS A 36 -9.10 -1.66 16.75
C LYS A 36 -7.82 -1.29 16.00
N ASN A 37 -6.83 -2.22 16.00
CA ASN A 37 -5.64 -2.11 15.16
C ASN A 37 -5.45 -3.41 14.38
N LEU A 38 -5.13 -3.28 13.08
CA LEU A 38 -4.70 -4.38 12.24
C LEU A 38 -3.24 -4.17 11.83
N TYR A 39 -2.57 -5.27 11.46
CA TYR A 39 -1.14 -5.26 11.18
C TYR A 39 -0.82 -6.00 9.89
N TYR A 40 0.08 -5.41 9.11
CA TYR A 40 0.66 -6.05 7.94
C TYR A 40 2.18 -6.01 8.04
N ASP A 41 2.83 -7.16 8.01
CA ASP A 41 4.29 -7.26 7.95
C ASP A 41 4.74 -7.32 6.49
N LYS A 42 5.68 -6.46 6.14
CA LYS A 42 6.23 -6.37 4.79
C LYS A 42 6.68 -7.73 4.28
N ARG A 43 6.13 -8.14 3.13
CA ARG A 43 6.44 -9.45 2.53
C ARG A 43 7.83 -9.50 1.94
N HIS A 44 8.23 -8.46 1.20
CA HIS A 44 9.47 -8.45 0.44
C HIS A 44 10.50 -7.51 1.08
N CYS A 45 11.39 -8.06 1.89
CA CYS A 45 12.53 -7.33 2.42
C CYS A 45 13.49 -6.92 1.29
N PHE A 46 13.93 -5.67 1.30
CA PHE A 46 14.79 -5.11 0.26
C PHE A 46 16.24 -5.56 0.46
N ARG A 47 16.65 -6.66 -0.19
CA ARG A 47 17.96 -7.29 -0.05
C ARG A 47 19.14 -6.37 -0.38
N MET A 48 19.00 -5.54 -1.43
CA MET A 48 20.07 -4.60 -1.80
C MET A 48 20.32 -3.52 -0.74
N GLY A 49 19.37 -3.32 0.18
CA GLY A 49 19.53 -2.44 1.35
C GLY A 49 19.80 -3.20 2.64
N GLY A 50 20.09 -4.50 2.59
CA GLY A 50 20.38 -5.34 3.77
C GLY A 50 19.14 -5.61 4.65
N GLU A 51 17.95 -5.25 4.20
CA GLU A 51 16.72 -5.36 5.03
C GLU A 51 16.46 -6.80 5.48
N ASN A 52 16.78 -7.78 4.63
CA ASN A 52 16.64 -9.21 4.94
C ASN A 52 17.61 -9.74 6.01
N GLU A 53 18.60 -8.97 6.41
CA GLU A 53 19.56 -9.33 7.48
C GLU A 53 19.04 -8.92 8.85
N HIS A 54 18.08 -7.98 8.89
CA HIS A 54 17.57 -7.38 10.12
C HIS A 54 16.06 -7.62 10.33
N PHE A 55 15.31 -7.85 9.26
CA PHE A 55 13.86 -7.98 9.33
C PHE A 55 13.38 -9.34 8.85
N THR A 56 12.39 -9.86 9.56
CA THR A 56 11.63 -11.05 9.17
C THR A 56 10.56 -10.66 8.15
N ALA A 57 10.49 -11.40 7.05
CA ALA A 57 9.46 -11.20 6.04
C ALA A 57 8.09 -11.66 6.52
N GLY A 58 7.06 -10.84 6.27
CA GLY A 58 5.67 -11.19 6.51
C GLY A 58 5.20 -12.37 5.64
N ARG A 59 4.13 -13.03 6.06
CA ARG A 59 3.60 -14.23 5.39
C ARG A 59 2.12 -14.14 5.07
N ARG A 60 1.45 -13.04 5.41
CA ARG A 60 0.02 -12.84 5.25
C ARG A 60 -0.27 -11.56 4.49
N HIS A 61 -1.33 -11.58 3.68
CA HIS A 61 -1.94 -10.36 3.19
C HIS A 61 -2.78 -9.72 4.30
N LEU A 62 -3.01 -8.42 4.17
CA LEU A 62 -4.00 -7.72 4.97
C LEU A 62 -5.00 -7.05 4.04
N PHE A 63 -6.22 -7.60 4.02
CA PHE A 63 -7.40 -7.04 3.39
C PHE A 63 -8.44 -6.77 4.48
N PHE A 64 -9.09 -5.63 4.43
CA PHE A 64 -10.11 -5.27 5.41
C PHE A 64 -11.11 -4.28 4.82
N ASP A 65 -12.28 -4.20 5.46
CA ASP A 65 -13.33 -3.28 5.05
C ASP A 65 -13.39 -2.06 5.97
N PHE A 66 -13.53 -0.89 5.38
CA PHE A 66 -13.84 0.33 6.12
C PHE A 66 -14.82 1.19 5.34
N ARG A 67 -15.99 1.45 5.93
CA ARG A 67 -17.07 2.29 5.36
C ARG A 67 -17.45 1.89 3.93
N GLY A 68 -17.54 0.60 3.67
CA GLY A 68 -17.93 0.05 2.36
C GLY A 68 -16.85 0.09 1.29
N VAL A 69 -15.59 0.33 1.68
CA VAL A 69 -14.41 0.24 0.82
C VAL A 69 -13.54 -0.92 1.27
N ARG A 70 -13.28 -1.87 0.38
CA ARG A 70 -12.33 -2.97 0.61
C ARG A 70 -10.91 -2.48 0.37
N ILE A 71 -10.02 -2.58 1.35
CA ILE A 71 -8.67 -2.00 1.34
C ILE A 71 -7.62 -3.09 1.44
N ALA A 72 -6.58 -2.99 0.59
CA ALA A 72 -5.35 -3.78 0.65
C ALA A 72 -4.17 -2.91 1.09
N THR A 73 -3.23 -3.46 1.86
CA THR A 73 -2.07 -2.72 2.36
C THR A 73 -0.76 -3.37 1.97
N PHE A 74 0.22 -2.54 1.59
CA PHE A 74 1.54 -2.97 1.16
C PHE A 74 2.63 -1.99 1.61
N ILE A 75 3.88 -2.44 1.68
CA ILE A 75 5.00 -1.60 2.09
C ILE A 75 6.08 -1.57 1.01
N CYS A 76 6.34 -0.39 0.45
CA CYS A 76 7.51 -0.02 -0.34
C CYS A 76 7.86 -1.05 -1.43
N TYR A 77 8.84 -1.93 -1.17
CA TYR A 77 9.37 -2.89 -2.14
C TYR A 77 8.34 -3.91 -2.63
N ASP A 78 7.24 -4.15 -1.87
CA ASP A 78 6.11 -4.98 -2.30
C ASP A 78 5.52 -4.50 -3.64
N LEU A 79 5.61 -3.20 -3.93
CA LEU A 79 5.17 -2.61 -5.19
C LEU A 79 5.80 -3.27 -6.43
N ARG A 80 6.99 -3.87 -6.33
CA ARG A 80 7.67 -4.54 -7.44
C ARG A 80 7.15 -5.94 -7.74
N PHE A 81 6.29 -6.48 -6.90
CA PHE A 81 5.84 -7.88 -6.97
C PHE A 81 4.35 -7.97 -7.33
N PRO A 82 4.01 -8.02 -8.64
CA PRO A 82 2.62 -7.99 -9.09
C PRO A 82 1.81 -9.20 -8.61
N VAL A 83 2.43 -10.36 -8.47
CA VAL A 83 1.74 -11.56 -7.98
C VAL A 83 1.27 -11.38 -6.55
N TRP A 84 2.10 -10.75 -5.69
CA TRP A 84 1.73 -10.46 -4.30
C TRP A 84 0.60 -9.43 -4.18
N SER A 85 0.60 -8.42 -5.02
CA SER A 85 -0.42 -7.36 -5.00
C SER A 85 -1.58 -7.61 -5.97
N ARG A 86 -1.67 -8.80 -6.58
CA ARG A 86 -2.79 -9.13 -7.47
C ARG A 86 -4.11 -9.10 -6.72
N ASN A 87 -5.11 -8.45 -7.30
CA ASN A 87 -6.44 -8.30 -6.71
C ASN A 87 -7.22 -9.62 -6.76
N THR A 88 -6.93 -10.51 -5.84
CA THR A 88 -7.62 -11.78 -5.65
C THR A 88 -8.79 -11.68 -4.67
N ASP A 89 -8.87 -10.59 -3.92
CA ASP A 89 -9.83 -10.36 -2.83
C ASP A 89 -10.84 -9.24 -3.13
N ASN A 90 -10.88 -8.77 -4.38
CA ASN A 90 -11.76 -7.69 -4.85
C ASN A 90 -11.59 -6.36 -4.10
N TYR A 91 -10.37 -6.02 -3.66
CA TYR A 91 -10.14 -4.74 -3.02
C TYR A 91 -10.40 -3.56 -3.97
N ASP A 92 -10.90 -2.46 -3.40
CA ASP A 92 -11.22 -1.21 -4.11
C ASP A 92 -10.06 -0.22 -4.09
N LEU A 93 -9.27 -0.27 -3.02
CA LEU A 93 -8.13 0.61 -2.77
C LEU A 93 -6.92 -0.19 -2.31
N ALA A 94 -5.79 -0.03 -2.97
CA ALA A 94 -4.49 -0.50 -2.48
C ALA A 94 -3.68 0.68 -1.94
N VAL A 95 -3.15 0.54 -0.71
CA VAL A 95 -2.32 1.56 -0.07
C VAL A 95 -0.88 1.07 0.04
N TYR A 96 0.06 1.84 -0.51
CA TYR A 96 1.50 1.62 -0.41
C TYR A 96 2.13 2.75 0.41
N VAL A 97 2.78 2.42 1.53
CA VAL A 97 3.63 3.37 2.26
C VAL A 97 5.10 3.05 1.98
N ALA A 98 5.94 4.07 1.80
CA ALA A 98 7.30 3.84 1.36
C ALA A 98 8.31 4.89 1.82
N ASN A 99 9.58 4.46 1.87
CA ASN A 99 10.76 5.29 1.74
C ASN A 99 11.44 4.91 0.40
N TRP A 100 10.89 5.44 -0.72
CA TRP A 100 11.34 5.11 -2.07
C TRP A 100 12.27 6.19 -2.61
N PRO A 101 13.56 5.88 -2.88
CA PRO A 101 14.55 6.88 -3.24
C PRO A 101 14.27 7.61 -4.55
N ALA A 102 14.65 8.88 -4.59
CA ALA A 102 14.48 9.74 -5.76
C ALA A 102 15.17 9.20 -7.02
N SER A 103 16.29 8.49 -6.88
CA SER A 103 16.99 7.84 -8.00
C SER A 103 16.15 6.81 -8.76
N ARG A 104 15.07 6.33 -8.13
CA ARG A 104 14.11 5.35 -8.70
C ARG A 104 12.68 5.88 -8.78
N ARG A 105 12.48 7.22 -8.70
CA ARG A 105 11.15 7.86 -8.67
C ARG A 105 10.27 7.48 -9.87
N LYS A 106 10.84 7.41 -11.07
CA LYS A 106 10.09 7.02 -12.27
C LYS A 106 9.51 5.60 -12.15
N VAL A 107 10.25 4.70 -11.53
CA VAL A 107 9.77 3.32 -11.30
C VAL A 107 8.61 3.31 -10.30
N TRP A 108 8.68 4.11 -9.23
CA TRP A 108 7.58 4.31 -8.28
C TRP A 108 6.30 4.76 -8.98
N GLN A 109 6.39 5.83 -9.76
CA GLN A 109 5.25 6.39 -10.50
C GLN A 109 4.63 5.38 -11.47
N LEU A 110 5.45 4.72 -12.29
CA LEU A 110 4.98 3.74 -13.27
C LEU A 110 4.35 2.50 -12.62
N LEU A 111 4.95 1.99 -11.55
CA LEU A 111 4.43 0.81 -10.89
C LEU A 111 3.12 1.08 -10.14
N LEU A 112 2.94 2.25 -9.53
CA LEU A 112 1.65 2.63 -8.94
C LEU A 112 0.55 2.63 -10.00
N GLN A 113 0.80 3.22 -11.18
CA GLN A 113 -0.15 3.20 -12.28
C GLN A 113 -0.43 1.77 -12.79
N ALA A 114 0.62 0.96 -12.96
CA ALA A 114 0.46 -0.43 -13.37
C ALA A 114 -0.42 -1.22 -12.38
N ARG A 115 -0.18 -1.08 -11.06
CA ARG A 115 -1.00 -1.74 -10.04
C ARG A 115 -2.47 -1.29 -10.08
N ALA A 116 -2.73 -0.02 -10.35
CA ALA A 116 -4.09 0.49 -10.48
C ALA A 116 -4.82 -0.11 -11.70
N ILE A 117 -4.15 -0.13 -12.85
CA ILE A 117 -4.72 -0.62 -14.12
C ILE A 117 -4.98 -2.13 -14.06
N GLU A 118 -3.97 -2.93 -13.71
CA GLU A 118 -4.06 -4.40 -13.75
C GLU A 118 -5.03 -4.97 -12.72
N ASN A 119 -5.26 -4.25 -11.62
CA ASN A 119 -6.14 -4.65 -10.53
C ASN A 119 -7.49 -3.95 -10.56
N GLN A 120 -7.69 -3.02 -11.48
CA GLN A 120 -8.89 -2.19 -11.59
C GLN A 120 -9.31 -1.61 -10.21
N ALA A 121 -8.35 -1.01 -9.50
CA ALA A 121 -8.54 -0.45 -8.17
C ALA A 121 -7.92 0.94 -8.09
N PHE A 122 -8.35 1.74 -7.12
CA PHE A 122 -7.57 2.90 -6.73
C PHE A 122 -6.25 2.46 -6.09
N VAL A 123 -5.19 3.21 -6.34
CA VAL A 123 -3.89 3.02 -5.68
C VAL A 123 -3.47 4.32 -5.03
N ALA A 124 -3.25 4.30 -3.72
CA ALA A 124 -2.66 5.39 -2.97
C ALA A 124 -1.20 5.05 -2.63
N GLY A 125 -0.26 5.75 -3.23
CA GLY A 125 1.15 5.68 -2.89
C GLY A 125 1.54 6.85 -1.99
N VAL A 126 2.06 6.56 -0.79
CA VAL A 126 2.54 7.57 0.17
C VAL A 126 4.03 7.35 0.38
N ASN A 127 4.83 8.36 0.02
CA ASN A 127 6.28 8.29 0.09
C ASN A 127 6.84 9.51 0.82
N CYS A 128 7.98 9.34 1.50
CA CYS A 128 8.65 10.41 2.21
C CYS A 128 9.37 11.40 1.27
N VAL A 129 9.72 12.57 1.81
CA VAL A 129 10.61 13.56 1.21
C VAL A 129 11.79 13.81 2.13
N GLY A 130 12.86 14.42 1.58
CA GLY A 130 14.05 14.77 2.33
C GLY A 130 15.26 13.91 1.99
N THR A 131 16.25 13.91 2.88
CA THR A 131 17.48 13.12 2.76
C THR A 131 17.76 12.42 4.07
N ASP A 132 18.05 11.13 4.00
CA ASP A 132 18.39 10.35 5.19
C ASP A 132 19.86 10.51 5.61
N THR A 133 20.23 9.88 6.71
CA THR A 133 21.60 9.92 7.27
C THR A 133 22.64 9.24 6.38
N ALA A 134 22.21 8.39 5.45
CA ALA A 134 23.07 7.74 4.46
C ALA A 134 23.22 8.57 3.16
N GLY A 135 22.57 9.75 3.09
CA GLY A 135 22.63 10.63 1.94
C GLY A 135 21.65 10.26 0.82
N LEU A 136 20.74 9.32 1.03
CA LEU A 136 19.70 9.01 0.06
C LEU A 136 18.62 10.08 0.09
N THR A 137 18.30 10.62 -1.09
CA THR A 137 17.27 11.63 -1.27
C THR A 137 15.94 11.00 -1.67
N TYR A 138 14.85 11.54 -1.16
CA TYR A 138 13.47 11.11 -1.40
C TYR A 138 12.66 12.25 -2.00
N ALA A 139 12.00 11.98 -3.12
CA ALA A 139 11.26 13.00 -3.87
C ALA A 139 9.77 13.12 -3.47
N GLY A 140 9.29 12.23 -2.61
CA GLY A 140 7.87 12.09 -2.35
C GLY A 140 7.18 11.37 -3.51
N ASP A 141 6.64 12.14 -4.46
CA ASP A 141 5.81 11.61 -5.54
C ASP A 141 4.58 10.80 -5.00
N SER A 142 4.08 11.22 -3.83
CA SER A 142 2.86 10.66 -3.26
C SER A 142 1.67 11.01 -4.14
N ALA A 143 0.85 10.01 -4.48
CA ALA A 143 -0.25 10.19 -5.41
C ALA A 143 -1.39 9.19 -5.16
N VAL A 144 -2.58 9.54 -5.65
CA VAL A 144 -3.70 8.62 -5.83
C VAL A 144 -3.93 8.43 -7.32
N ILE A 145 -4.03 7.18 -7.73
CA ILE A 145 -4.21 6.73 -9.11
C ILE A 145 -5.58 6.04 -9.21
N ASP A 146 -6.35 6.31 -10.26
CA ASP A 146 -7.61 5.62 -10.53
C ASP A 146 -7.41 4.27 -11.25
N ALA A 147 -8.46 3.48 -11.35
CA ALA A 147 -8.44 2.17 -12.00
C ALA A 147 -8.12 2.20 -13.51
N LYS A 148 -8.07 3.38 -14.12
CA LYS A 148 -7.70 3.59 -15.53
C LYS A 148 -6.22 4.03 -15.67
N GLY A 149 -5.52 4.20 -14.53
CA GLY A 149 -4.14 4.66 -14.48
C GLY A 149 -3.97 6.18 -14.46
N ASN A 150 -5.04 6.96 -14.35
CA ASN A 150 -4.94 8.40 -14.27
C ASN A 150 -4.56 8.86 -12.86
N VAL A 151 -3.71 9.88 -12.76
CA VAL A 151 -3.38 10.53 -11.49
C VAL A 151 -4.57 11.42 -11.07
N VAL A 152 -5.30 10.98 -10.05
CA VAL A 152 -6.43 11.74 -9.46
C VAL A 152 -5.92 12.94 -8.68
N GLY A 153 -4.80 12.77 -8.01
CA GLY A 153 -4.11 13.84 -7.29
C GLY A 153 -2.74 13.40 -6.83
N ALA A 154 -1.82 14.36 -6.75
CA ALA A 154 -0.45 14.11 -6.31
C ALA A 154 0.06 15.25 -5.45
N CYS A 155 0.96 14.95 -4.50
CA CYS A 155 1.76 15.93 -3.77
C CYS A 155 2.87 16.48 -4.68
N ARG A 156 3.34 17.70 -4.37
CA ARG A 156 4.47 18.29 -5.08
C ARG A 156 5.76 17.56 -4.77
N GLU A 157 6.57 17.34 -5.78
CA GLU A 157 7.88 16.72 -5.61
C GLU A 157 8.80 17.54 -4.69
N TYR A 158 9.59 16.84 -3.88
CA TYR A 158 10.53 17.41 -2.91
C TYR A 158 9.91 18.40 -1.91
N LYS A 159 8.59 18.32 -1.70
CA LYS A 159 7.87 19.19 -0.74
C LYS A 159 7.15 18.34 0.30
N GLU A 160 7.32 18.71 1.55
CA GLU A 160 6.47 18.24 2.63
C GLU A 160 5.08 18.87 2.44
N GLU A 161 4.07 18.01 2.22
CA GLU A 161 2.73 18.46 1.89
C GLU A 161 1.69 17.46 2.38
N ILE A 162 0.58 17.98 2.88
CA ILE A 162 -0.63 17.21 3.14
C ILE A 162 -1.62 17.52 2.03
N LYS A 163 -2.16 16.47 1.40
CA LYS A 163 -3.14 16.61 0.33
C LYS A 163 -4.38 15.78 0.60
N ILE A 164 -5.53 16.41 0.47
CA ILE A 164 -6.85 15.74 0.52
C ILE A 164 -7.25 15.43 -0.91
N ILE A 165 -7.52 14.15 -1.19
CA ILE A 165 -7.89 13.67 -2.51
C ILE A 165 -9.17 12.87 -2.37
N GLY A 166 -10.24 13.32 -3.06
CA GLY A 166 -11.50 12.58 -3.16
C GLY A 166 -11.38 11.44 -4.16
N ILE A 167 -11.99 10.30 -3.84
CA ILE A 167 -12.11 9.15 -4.74
C ILE A 167 -13.60 8.80 -4.90
N ASP A 168 -14.01 8.43 -6.13
CA ASP A 168 -15.41 8.10 -6.46
C ASP A 168 -15.56 6.57 -6.59
N MET A 169 -16.09 5.94 -5.53
CA MET A 169 -16.33 4.49 -5.52
C MET A 169 -17.44 4.07 -6.49
N GLU A 170 -18.40 4.93 -6.78
CA GLU A 170 -19.46 4.63 -7.76
C GLU A 170 -18.90 4.62 -9.18
N GLU A 171 -17.96 5.52 -9.50
CA GLU A 171 -17.26 5.48 -10.79
C GLU A 171 -16.45 4.20 -10.93
N LEU A 172 -15.74 3.76 -9.87
CA LEU A 172 -15.02 2.50 -9.87
C LEU A 172 -15.93 1.31 -10.14
N ARG A 173 -17.08 1.23 -9.46
CA ARG A 173 -18.06 0.16 -9.65
C ARG A 173 -18.63 0.16 -11.07
N ARG A 174 -19.00 1.33 -11.61
CA ARG A 174 -19.47 1.47 -13.00
C ARG A 174 -18.40 1.04 -14.01
N PHE A 175 -17.13 1.39 -13.78
CA PHE A 175 -16.03 1.01 -14.64
C PHE A 175 -15.83 -0.50 -14.65
N ARG A 176 -15.77 -1.15 -13.48
CA ARG A 176 -15.64 -2.61 -13.35
C ARG A 176 -16.80 -3.37 -14.00
N ASN A 177 -18.04 -2.90 -13.81
CA ASN A 177 -19.22 -3.51 -14.42
C ASN A 177 -19.21 -3.41 -15.96
N LYS A 178 -18.65 -2.34 -16.50
CA LYS A 178 -18.55 -2.13 -17.95
C LYS A 178 -17.39 -2.93 -18.57
N PHE A 179 -16.32 -3.15 -17.80
CA PHE A 179 -15.09 -3.83 -18.27
C PHE A 179 -14.58 -4.75 -17.16
N ALA A 180 -15.16 -5.94 -17.07
CA ALA A 180 -14.99 -6.88 -15.97
C ALA A 180 -13.74 -7.76 -16.09
N VAL A 181 -12.54 -7.18 -16.18
CA VAL A 181 -11.26 -7.91 -16.29
C VAL A 181 -11.06 -8.92 -15.15
N SER A 182 -11.67 -8.68 -13.99
CA SER A 182 -11.58 -9.59 -12.85
C SER A 182 -12.22 -10.95 -13.09
N GLU A 183 -13.14 -11.08 -14.05
CA GLU A 183 -13.78 -12.34 -14.43
C GLU A 183 -12.82 -13.25 -15.22
N ASP A 184 -11.85 -12.66 -15.91
CA ASP A 184 -10.84 -13.36 -16.73
C ASP A 184 -9.54 -13.65 -15.98
N ARG A 185 -9.47 -13.31 -14.67
CA ARG A 185 -8.25 -13.48 -13.89
C ARG A 185 -7.93 -14.94 -13.62
N ASP A 186 -6.65 -15.28 -13.67
CA ASP A 186 -6.16 -16.59 -13.28
C ASP A 186 -6.34 -16.83 -11.77
N VAL A 187 -6.55 -18.08 -11.41
CA VAL A 187 -6.48 -18.58 -10.04
C VAL A 187 -5.09 -19.15 -9.79
N PHE A 188 -4.39 -18.68 -8.79
CA PHE A 188 -3.05 -19.14 -8.46
C PHE A 188 -2.84 -19.18 -6.93
N GLU A 189 -1.84 -19.94 -6.50
CA GLU A 189 -1.43 -20.06 -5.12
C GLU A 189 0.02 -19.58 -4.95
N ILE A 190 0.29 -18.80 -3.93
CA ILE A 190 1.65 -18.40 -3.55
C ILE A 190 2.11 -19.34 -2.44
N LYS A 191 3.09 -20.19 -2.73
CA LYS A 191 3.64 -21.13 -1.73
C LYS A 191 4.43 -20.41 -0.64
N GLY A 192 4.37 -20.95 0.59
CA GLY A 192 5.13 -20.44 1.73
C GLY A 192 4.55 -19.18 2.35
N ILE A 193 3.25 -18.97 2.18
CA ILE A 193 2.45 -18.00 2.94
C ILE A 193 1.44 -18.75 3.81
N ASP A 194 1.11 -18.17 4.95
CA ASP A 194 0.03 -18.64 5.80
C ASP A 194 -1.29 -18.19 5.15
N GLY A 195 -2.34 -19.01 5.24
CA GLY A 195 -3.62 -18.75 4.58
C GLY A 195 -4.20 -17.37 4.88
N LEU A 196 -5.11 -16.90 4.03
CA LEU A 196 -5.88 -15.69 4.24
C LEU A 196 -6.71 -15.85 5.52
N GLU A 197 -6.32 -15.19 6.61
CA GLU A 197 -7.25 -14.94 7.70
C GLU A 197 -8.04 -13.69 7.31
N VAL A 198 -9.30 -13.91 6.94
CA VAL A 198 -10.29 -12.84 6.78
C VAL A 198 -10.97 -12.70 8.14
N GLU A 199 -10.64 -11.67 8.89
CA GLU A 199 -11.41 -11.22 10.05
C GLU A 199 -12.43 -10.13 9.67
#